data_3e1954fb5716e13a624c5d4c83af1da9
#
_entry.id   3e1954fb5716e13a624c5d4c83af1da9
#
_cell.length_a   1.000
_cell.length_b   1.000
_cell.length_c   1.000
_cell.angle_alpha   90.00
_cell.angle_beta   90.00
_cell.angle_gamma   90.00
#
_symmetry.space_group_name_H-M   'P 1'
#
loop_
_entity.id
_entity.type
_entity.pdbx_description
1 polymer ?
#
loop_
_entity_poly.entity_id
_entity_poly.type
_entity_poly.pdbx_seq_one_letter_code
_entity_poly.pdbx_strand_id
1 'polypeptide(L)'
;LSSGWKEYVGVEGIEEKDLHLFHYDRKKLEEKGCRAIWLNYFLKEWTIYNNAVFSKEHGMKWRPENFEPETIGAYDAYGALDGDLAPVNQLLKHKKFGFGFCVDQACYDLRDGLLTRDEAIELVKKYDGKCSEVYIEKFCNYIGISQKEFWSVVEKFRGPMWKKDKKGNWYNTYLDLLK
;
A
#
# COMPACT_ATOMS: atom_id res chain seq x y z
N LEU A 1 14.12 7.14 -9.58
CA LEU A 1 14.56 5.78 -9.76
C LEU A 1 15.84 5.55 -9.01
N SER A 2 15.83 4.56 -8.15
CA SER A 2 16.85 4.14 -7.20
C SER A 2 17.17 5.18 -6.14
N SER A 3 16.62 4.94 -5.02
CA SER A 3 17.19 5.22 -3.72
C SER A 3 18.69 4.94 -3.76
N GLY A 4 19.46 5.80 -3.20
CA GLY A 4 20.88 5.63 -3.18
C GLY A 4 21.26 4.34 -2.47
N TRP A 5 21.64 3.31 -3.23
CA TRP A 5 22.18 2.08 -2.68
C TRP A 5 23.29 2.37 -1.64
N LYS A 6 23.96 3.51 -1.76
CA LYS A 6 24.98 4.01 -0.83
C LYS A 6 24.45 4.22 0.61
N GLU A 7 23.16 4.47 0.76
CA GLU A 7 22.53 4.64 2.09
C GLU A 7 22.49 3.35 2.90
N TYR A 8 22.65 2.21 2.22
CA TYR A 8 22.66 0.88 2.86
C TYR A 8 24.06 0.38 3.20
N VAL A 9 25.13 1.04 2.71
CA VAL A 9 26.50 0.65 3.03
C VAL A 9 26.77 0.91 4.51
N GLY A 10 27.16 -0.14 5.23
CA GLY A 10 27.45 -0.10 6.67
C GLY A 10 26.22 -0.35 7.56
N VAL A 11 25.01 -0.49 6.99
CA VAL A 11 23.81 -0.85 7.75
C VAL A 11 23.85 -2.37 8.02
N GLU A 12 23.80 -2.75 9.30
CA GLU A 12 23.75 -4.16 9.73
C GLU A 12 24.82 -5.07 9.09
N GLY A 13 25.99 -4.52 8.78
CA GLY A 13 27.12 -5.27 8.19
C GLY A 13 27.06 -5.40 6.66
N ILE A 14 26.14 -4.70 5.98
CA ILE A 14 26.09 -4.66 4.51
C ILE A 14 27.30 -3.90 3.99
N GLU A 15 28.12 -4.55 3.18
CA GLU A 15 29.26 -3.95 2.50
C GLU A 15 28.89 -3.51 1.06
N GLU A 16 29.69 -2.63 0.48
CA GLU A 16 29.47 -2.18 -0.91
C GLU A 16 29.42 -3.33 -1.91
N LYS A 17 30.25 -4.36 -1.70
CA LYS A 17 30.28 -5.59 -2.54
C LYS A 17 28.93 -6.33 -2.58
N ASP A 18 28.14 -6.25 -1.50
CA ASP A 18 26.85 -6.93 -1.40
C ASP A 18 25.77 -6.21 -2.21
N LEU A 19 26.01 -4.94 -2.51
CA LEU A 19 25.08 -4.08 -3.24
C LEU A 19 25.39 -3.95 -4.73
N HIS A 20 26.33 -4.76 -5.28
CA HIS A 20 26.78 -4.64 -6.67
C HIS A 20 25.66 -4.75 -7.72
N LEU A 21 24.59 -5.51 -7.43
CA LEU A 21 23.41 -5.63 -8.32
C LEU A 21 22.56 -4.37 -8.36
N PHE A 22 22.67 -3.49 -7.37
CA PHE A 22 21.97 -2.21 -7.29
C PHE A 22 22.84 -1.05 -7.78
N HIS A 23 24.11 -1.34 -8.09
CA HIS A 23 25.08 -0.36 -8.54
C HIS A 23 25.05 -0.26 -10.07
N TYR A 24 24.44 0.79 -10.59
CA TYR A 24 24.51 1.08 -12.01
C TYR A 24 25.23 2.42 -12.26
N ASP A 25 26.04 2.44 -13.30
CA ASP A 25 26.76 3.63 -13.73
C ASP A 25 25.85 4.45 -14.64
N ARG A 26 25.23 5.48 -14.08
CA ARG A 26 24.35 6.37 -14.81
C ARG A 26 25.02 6.99 -16.03
N LYS A 27 26.30 7.38 -15.92
CA LYS A 27 27.06 7.99 -17.01
C LYS A 27 27.22 7.02 -18.18
N LYS A 28 27.56 5.75 -17.90
CA LYS A 28 27.62 4.71 -18.95
C LYS A 28 26.28 4.45 -19.60
N LEU A 29 25.18 4.51 -18.86
CA LEU A 29 23.85 4.35 -19.44
C LEU A 29 23.51 5.51 -20.37
N GLU A 30 23.83 6.74 -19.98
CA GLU A 30 23.65 7.94 -20.80
C GLU A 30 24.54 7.90 -22.07
N GLU A 31 25.82 7.56 -21.93
CA GLU A 31 26.79 7.40 -23.04
C GLU A 31 26.33 6.34 -24.07
N LYS A 32 25.72 5.25 -23.58
CA LYS A 32 25.15 4.19 -24.44
C LYS A 32 23.76 4.51 -24.98
N GLY A 33 23.19 5.66 -24.64
CA GLY A 33 21.86 6.04 -25.08
C GLY A 33 20.75 5.14 -24.54
N CYS A 34 20.96 4.48 -23.38
CA CYS A 34 19.93 3.63 -22.76
C CYS A 34 18.72 4.46 -22.38
N ARG A 35 17.52 3.98 -22.74
CA ARG A 35 16.25 4.63 -22.43
C ARG A 35 15.32 3.64 -21.76
N ALA A 36 14.65 4.07 -20.68
CA ALA A 36 13.53 3.34 -20.09
C ALA A 36 12.24 3.81 -20.76
N ILE A 37 11.45 2.88 -21.26
CA ILE A 37 10.14 3.16 -21.88
C ILE A 37 9.07 2.49 -21.02
N TRP A 38 8.15 3.28 -20.51
CA TRP A 38 6.96 2.81 -19.77
C TRP A 38 5.85 2.54 -20.77
N LEU A 39 5.72 1.30 -21.23
CA LEU A 39 4.77 0.92 -22.30
C LEU A 39 3.33 1.24 -21.93
N ASN A 40 2.96 1.09 -20.67
CA ASN A 40 1.62 1.41 -20.18
C ASN A 40 1.21 2.87 -20.42
N TYR A 41 2.16 3.80 -20.52
CA TYR A 41 1.87 5.19 -20.85
C TYR A 41 1.21 5.35 -22.23
N PHE A 42 1.49 4.45 -23.15
CA PHE A 42 0.96 4.47 -24.54
C PHE A 42 -0.32 3.66 -24.72
N LEU A 43 -0.76 2.93 -23.68
CA LEU A 43 -1.94 2.08 -23.71
C LEU A 43 -3.09 2.75 -22.95
N LYS A 44 -4.04 3.33 -23.69
CA LYS A 44 -5.18 4.08 -23.11
C LYS A 44 -6.03 3.24 -22.15
N GLU A 45 -6.20 1.96 -22.48
CA GLU A 45 -7.01 1.01 -21.70
C GLU A 45 -6.24 0.36 -20.54
N TRP A 46 -4.99 0.76 -20.31
CA TRP A 46 -4.16 0.21 -19.24
C TRP A 46 -4.50 0.83 -17.89
N THR A 47 -5.58 0.36 -17.28
CA THR A 47 -5.98 0.73 -15.92
C THR A 47 -5.92 -0.47 -14.99
N ILE A 48 -5.91 -0.25 -13.68
CA ILE A 48 -5.91 -1.36 -12.71
C ILE A 48 -7.20 -2.17 -12.85
N TYR A 49 -8.33 -1.49 -12.99
CA TYR A 49 -9.62 -2.13 -13.17
C TYR A 49 -9.70 -2.97 -14.46
N ASN A 50 -9.36 -2.39 -15.61
CA ASN A 50 -9.40 -3.10 -16.88
C ASN A 50 -8.46 -4.31 -16.89
N ASN A 51 -7.27 -4.17 -16.31
CA ASN A 51 -6.33 -5.28 -16.18
C ASN A 51 -6.89 -6.40 -15.27
N ALA A 52 -7.57 -6.04 -14.19
CA ALA A 52 -8.21 -7.01 -13.30
C ALA A 52 -9.35 -7.74 -14.00
N VAL A 53 -10.23 -7.01 -14.73
CA VAL A 53 -11.32 -7.61 -15.52
C VAL A 53 -10.76 -8.56 -16.58
N PHE A 54 -9.79 -8.11 -17.38
CA PHE A 54 -9.12 -8.94 -18.37
C PHE A 54 -8.54 -10.22 -17.74
N SER A 55 -7.84 -10.08 -16.62
CA SER A 55 -7.24 -11.23 -15.92
C SER A 55 -8.31 -12.21 -15.40
N LYS A 56 -9.44 -11.68 -14.91
CA LYS A 56 -10.59 -12.52 -14.49
C LYS A 56 -11.16 -13.34 -15.63
N GLU A 57 -11.33 -12.73 -16.80
CA GLU A 57 -11.81 -13.42 -18.02
C GLU A 57 -10.82 -14.50 -18.49
N HIS A 58 -9.54 -14.38 -18.14
CA HIS A 58 -8.48 -15.34 -18.45
C HIS A 58 -8.14 -16.28 -17.26
N GLY A 59 -9.04 -16.41 -16.29
CA GLY A 59 -8.96 -17.42 -15.25
C GLY A 59 -8.41 -16.96 -13.90
N MET A 60 -8.09 -15.68 -13.71
CA MET A 60 -7.74 -15.15 -12.39
C MET A 60 -8.97 -15.20 -11.47
N LYS A 61 -8.79 -15.75 -10.28
CA LYS A 61 -9.85 -15.78 -9.26
C LYS A 61 -9.76 -14.54 -8.40
N TRP A 62 -10.86 -13.83 -8.27
CA TRP A 62 -11.04 -12.76 -7.31
C TRP A 62 -11.48 -13.29 -5.94
N ARG A 63 -11.52 -12.45 -4.93
CA ARG A 63 -12.21 -12.79 -3.68
C ARG A 63 -13.67 -13.11 -3.97
N PRO A 64 -14.31 -13.98 -3.16
CA PRO A 64 -15.70 -14.34 -3.35
C PRO A 64 -16.63 -13.13 -3.21
N GLU A 65 -17.83 -13.19 -3.80
CA GLU A 65 -18.80 -12.10 -3.79
C GLU A 65 -19.21 -11.64 -2.36
N ASN A 66 -19.14 -12.55 -1.40
CA ASN A 66 -19.46 -12.27 0.00
C ASN A 66 -18.24 -11.84 0.83
N PHE A 67 -17.11 -11.48 0.19
CA PHE A 67 -15.98 -10.98 0.96
C PHE A 67 -16.32 -9.65 1.62
N GLU A 68 -15.79 -9.43 2.81
CA GLU A 68 -16.00 -8.21 3.58
C GLU A 68 -14.83 -7.24 3.37
N PRO A 69 -15.04 -6.07 2.73
CA PRO A 69 -14.00 -5.07 2.46
C PRO A 69 -13.20 -4.63 3.69
N GLU A 70 -13.84 -4.61 4.85
CA GLU A 70 -13.20 -4.28 6.13
C GLU A 70 -12.06 -5.23 6.51
N THR A 71 -12.07 -6.44 6.00
CA THR A 71 -11.03 -7.44 6.32
C THR A 71 -9.67 -7.06 5.80
N ILE A 72 -9.62 -6.32 4.69
CA ILE A 72 -8.38 -5.90 4.03
C ILE A 72 -8.19 -4.38 3.96
N GLY A 73 -9.21 -3.61 4.37
CA GLY A 73 -9.17 -2.15 4.30
C GLY A 73 -9.25 -1.59 2.88
N ALA A 74 -9.96 -2.31 1.98
CA ALA A 74 -10.13 -1.95 0.58
C ALA A 74 -11.45 -2.50 0.03
N TYR A 75 -12.06 -1.83 -0.93
CA TYR A 75 -13.38 -2.23 -1.46
C TYR A 75 -13.32 -3.15 -2.68
N ASP A 76 -12.20 -3.25 -3.36
CA ASP A 76 -12.07 -4.15 -4.50
C ASP A 76 -11.83 -5.61 -4.07
N ALA A 77 -12.27 -6.54 -4.92
CA ALA A 77 -12.12 -7.96 -4.70
C ALA A 77 -10.86 -8.56 -5.35
N TYR A 78 -10.05 -7.75 -6.03
CA TYR A 78 -8.91 -8.19 -6.83
C TYR A 78 -7.55 -7.68 -6.37
N GLY A 79 -7.52 -6.74 -5.43
CA GLY A 79 -6.26 -6.22 -4.90
C GLY A 79 -5.61 -7.14 -3.87
N ALA A 80 -4.29 -7.21 -3.82
CA ALA A 80 -3.51 -7.97 -2.83
C ALA A 80 -3.98 -9.42 -2.62
N LEU A 81 -4.15 -10.17 -3.72
CA LEU A 81 -4.59 -11.56 -3.70
C LEU A 81 -3.47 -12.55 -3.34
N ASP A 82 -2.24 -12.13 -3.43
CA ASP A 82 -1.03 -12.96 -3.39
C ASP A 82 -0.44 -13.14 -1.99
N GLY A 83 -1.00 -12.51 -0.96
CA GLY A 83 -0.46 -12.68 0.36
C GLY A 83 -1.26 -12.11 1.52
N ASP A 84 -1.33 -12.87 2.59
CA ASP A 84 -2.01 -12.51 3.85
C ASP A 84 -1.31 -11.36 4.62
N LEU A 85 -0.07 -11.02 4.26
CA LEU A 85 0.67 -9.93 4.92
C LEU A 85 0.37 -8.55 4.31
N ALA A 86 -0.17 -8.50 3.08
CA ALA A 86 -0.49 -7.26 2.40
C ALA A 86 -1.50 -6.38 3.18
N PRO A 87 -2.60 -6.90 3.73
CA PRO A 87 -3.52 -6.10 4.56
C PRO A 87 -2.86 -5.49 5.79
N VAL A 88 -1.94 -6.22 6.45
CA VAL A 88 -1.20 -5.71 7.61
C VAL A 88 -0.25 -4.58 7.20
N ASN A 89 0.48 -4.74 6.09
CA ASN A 89 1.34 -3.69 5.55
C ASN A 89 0.55 -2.42 5.24
N GLN A 90 -0.65 -2.55 4.67
CA GLN A 90 -1.53 -1.41 4.38
C GLN A 90 -2.09 -0.76 5.65
N LEU A 91 -2.40 -1.54 6.69
CA LEU A 91 -2.73 -1.03 8.02
C LEU A 91 -1.56 -0.21 8.60
N LEU A 92 -0.33 -0.74 8.55
CA LEU A 92 0.87 -0.05 9.02
C LEU A 92 1.11 1.26 8.24
N LYS A 93 0.95 1.22 6.93
CA LYS A 93 0.99 2.40 6.06
C LYS A 93 -0.02 3.46 6.53
N HIS A 94 -1.27 3.06 6.77
CA HIS A 94 -2.32 3.96 7.26
C HIS A 94 -1.94 4.58 8.63
N LYS A 95 -1.44 3.78 9.59
CA LYS A 95 -1.01 4.31 10.89
C LYS A 95 0.17 5.28 10.78
N LYS A 96 1.11 5.00 9.88
CA LYS A 96 2.32 5.80 9.68
C LYS A 96 2.06 7.07 8.85
N PHE A 97 1.29 6.97 7.78
CA PHE A 97 1.13 8.04 6.79
C PHE A 97 -0.26 8.67 6.74
N GLY A 98 -1.24 8.12 7.47
CA GLY A 98 -2.61 8.63 7.52
C GLY A 98 -3.51 8.18 6.36
N PHE A 99 -3.01 7.37 5.45
CA PHE A 99 -3.79 6.79 4.33
C PHE A 99 -3.31 5.37 4.05
N GLY A 100 -4.22 4.53 3.62
CA GLY A 100 -3.99 3.12 3.40
C GLY A 100 -4.40 2.67 1.99
N PHE A 101 -4.87 1.44 1.91
CA PHE A 101 -5.17 0.78 0.65
C PHE A 101 -6.38 1.38 -0.06
N CYS A 102 -7.45 1.68 0.70
CA CYS A 102 -8.67 2.24 0.13
C CYS A 102 -8.45 3.60 -0.53
N VAL A 103 -7.61 4.45 0.05
CA VAL A 103 -7.24 5.74 -0.55
C VAL A 103 -6.53 5.53 -1.89
N ASP A 104 -5.58 4.60 -1.96
CA ASP A 104 -4.86 4.33 -3.20
C ASP A 104 -5.82 3.90 -4.31
N GLN A 105 -6.73 2.94 -4.01
CA GLN A 105 -7.75 2.48 -4.94
C GLN A 105 -8.68 3.59 -5.41
N ALA A 106 -9.26 4.33 -4.45
CA ALA A 106 -10.16 5.43 -4.74
C ALA A 106 -9.50 6.49 -5.64
N CYS A 107 -8.20 6.74 -5.45
CA CYS A 107 -7.44 7.65 -6.30
C CYS A 107 -7.24 7.13 -7.73
N TYR A 108 -7.10 5.82 -7.93
CA TYR A 108 -7.04 5.23 -9.27
C TYR A 108 -8.42 5.31 -9.94
N ASP A 109 -9.46 4.87 -9.26
CA ASP A 109 -10.82 4.83 -9.80
C ASP A 109 -11.39 6.23 -10.11
N LEU A 110 -11.03 7.24 -9.31
CA LEU A 110 -11.31 8.65 -9.61
C LEU A 110 -10.65 9.11 -10.92
N ARG A 111 -9.38 8.77 -11.12
CA ARG A 111 -8.65 9.16 -12.33
C ARG A 111 -9.16 8.45 -13.57
N ASP A 112 -9.64 7.23 -13.40
CA ASP A 112 -10.20 6.41 -14.46
C ASP A 112 -11.69 6.73 -14.71
N GLY A 113 -12.30 7.64 -13.91
CA GLY A 113 -13.70 8.06 -14.05
C GLY A 113 -14.71 7.01 -13.58
N LEU A 114 -14.28 6.03 -12.79
CA LEU A 114 -15.12 4.97 -12.25
C LEU A 114 -15.87 5.39 -10.97
N LEU A 115 -15.39 6.41 -10.27
CA LEU A 115 -15.99 6.99 -9.07
C LEU A 115 -16.06 8.50 -9.19
N THR A 116 -17.09 9.06 -8.56
CA THR A 116 -17.12 10.48 -8.20
C THR A 116 -16.29 10.73 -6.93
N ARG A 117 -15.93 12.00 -6.69
CA ARG A 117 -15.21 12.38 -5.46
C ARG A 117 -15.98 12.02 -4.20
N ASP A 118 -17.30 12.23 -4.17
CA ASP A 118 -18.13 11.99 -3.00
C ASP A 118 -18.20 10.49 -2.69
N GLU A 119 -18.40 9.64 -3.70
CA GLU A 119 -18.37 8.18 -3.55
C GLU A 119 -17.01 7.71 -3.02
N ALA A 120 -15.91 8.22 -3.56
CA ALA A 120 -14.57 7.90 -3.10
C ALA A 120 -14.35 8.28 -1.63
N ILE A 121 -14.82 9.45 -1.20
CA ILE A 121 -14.75 9.91 0.20
C ILE A 121 -15.51 8.95 1.13
N GLU A 122 -16.70 8.53 0.76
CA GLU A 122 -17.50 7.61 1.58
C GLU A 122 -16.84 6.23 1.69
N LEU A 123 -16.27 5.71 0.60
CA LEU A 123 -15.51 4.45 0.63
C LEU A 123 -14.28 4.54 1.53
N VAL A 124 -13.52 5.63 1.42
CA VAL A 124 -12.33 5.87 2.26
C VAL A 124 -12.71 5.96 3.73
N LYS A 125 -13.74 6.73 4.09
CA LYS A 125 -14.23 6.82 5.48
C LYS A 125 -14.66 5.46 6.02
N LYS A 126 -15.24 4.63 5.17
CA LYS A 126 -15.78 3.33 5.56
C LYS A 126 -14.71 2.26 5.73
N TYR A 127 -13.73 2.20 4.84
CA TYR A 127 -12.82 1.06 4.73
C TYR A 127 -11.36 1.36 5.04
N ASP A 128 -10.87 2.60 4.84
CA ASP A 128 -9.43 2.85 4.94
C ASP A 128 -8.88 2.61 6.35
N GLY A 129 -7.73 1.96 6.42
CA GLY A 129 -7.06 1.64 7.67
C GLY A 129 -7.69 0.53 8.49
N LYS A 130 -8.64 -0.22 7.92
CA LYS A 130 -9.17 -1.46 8.51
C LYS A 130 -8.31 -2.65 8.12
N CYS A 131 -8.28 -3.66 8.98
CA CYS A 131 -7.61 -4.92 8.76
C CYS A 131 -8.19 -5.94 9.73
N SER A 132 -8.47 -7.16 9.27
CA SER A 132 -8.94 -8.23 10.13
C SER A 132 -7.87 -8.65 11.14
N GLU A 133 -8.30 -8.92 12.37
CA GLU A 133 -7.45 -9.48 13.43
C GLU A 133 -6.79 -10.79 13.02
N VAL A 134 -7.42 -11.58 12.15
CA VAL A 134 -6.86 -12.83 11.62
C VAL A 134 -5.53 -12.58 10.88
N TYR A 135 -5.44 -11.50 10.09
CA TYR A 135 -4.20 -11.15 9.39
C TYR A 135 -3.13 -10.63 10.35
N ILE A 136 -3.54 -9.86 11.36
CA ILE A 136 -2.61 -9.37 12.40
C ILE A 136 -2.05 -10.54 13.19
N GLU A 137 -2.87 -11.50 13.57
CA GLU A 137 -2.45 -12.70 14.27
C GLU A 137 -1.48 -13.54 13.45
N LYS A 138 -1.80 -13.80 12.16
CA LYS A 138 -0.90 -14.50 11.24
C LYS A 138 0.44 -13.81 11.12
N PHE A 139 0.45 -12.48 11.00
CA PHE A 139 1.67 -11.70 10.93
C PHE A 139 2.49 -11.82 12.22
N CYS A 140 1.86 -11.64 13.38
CA CYS A 140 2.52 -11.76 14.68
C CYS A 140 3.12 -13.15 14.89
N ASN A 141 2.39 -14.20 14.53
CA ASN A 141 2.87 -15.58 14.60
C ASN A 141 4.08 -15.81 13.68
N TYR A 142 4.03 -15.26 12.47
CA TYR A 142 5.11 -15.38 11.49
C TYR A 142 6.43 -14.76 11.97
N ILE A 143 6.38 -13.58 12.61
CA ILE A 143 7.59 -12.90 13.11
C ILE A 143 7.90 -13.22 14.59
N GLY A 144 7.08 -14.01 15.26
CA GLY A 144 7.34 -14.48 16.64
C GLY A 144 7.12 -13.43 17.71
N ILE A 145 6.14 -12.51 17.54
CA ILE A 145 5.80 -11.51 18.54
C ILE A 145 4.34 -11.65 19.01
N SER A 146 4.03 -11.08 20.16
CA SER A 146 2.64 -10.96 20.61
C SER A 146 1.91 -9.81 19.92
N GLN A 147 0.58 -9.88 19.80
CA GLN A 147 -0.24 -8.75 19.32
C GLN A 147 -0.06 -7.50 20.18
N LYS A 148 0.13 -7.64 21.49
CA LYS A 148 0.44 -6.52 22.40
C LYS A 148 1.72 -5.81 22.00
N GLU A 149 2.75 -6.56 21.69
CA GLU A 149 4.03 -6.02 21.23
C GLU A 149 3.87 -5.34 19.85
N PHE A 150 3.19 -5.99 18.91
CA PHE A 150 2.84 -5.41 17.62
C PHE A 150 2.21 -4.02 17.77
N TRP A 151 1.14 -3.89 18.54
CA TRP A 151 0.47 -2.61 18.75
C TRP A 151 1.34 -1.60 19.49
N SER A 152 2.18 -2.04 20.44
CA SER A 152 3.14 -1.16 21.10
C SER A 152 4.14 -0.54 20.13
N VAL A 153 4.62 -1.32 19.17
CA VAL A 153 5.52 -0.82 18.11
C VAL A 153 4.77 0.11 17.15
N VAL A 154 3.58 -0.28 16.70
CA VAL A 154 2.76 0.56 15.80
C VAL A 154 2.51 1.95 16.39
N GLU A 155 2.21 2.03 17.69
CA GLU A 155 2.00 3.33 18.37
C GLU A 155 3.24 4.23 18.35
N LYS A 156 4.45 3.66 18.44
CA LYS A 156 5.71 4.44 18.38
C LYS A 156 5.95 5.06 16.99
N PHE A 157 5.44 4.43 15.93
CA PHE A 157 5.61 4.86 14.54
C PHE A 157 4.41 5.60 13.99
N ARG A 158 3.40 5.88 14.81
CA ARG A 158 2.23 6.64 14.38
C ARG A 158 2.62 8.03 13.87
N GLY A 159 2.15 8.37 12.69
CA GLY A 159 2.53 9.62 12.01
C GLY A 159 1.95 10.90 12.63
N PRO A 160 2.47 12.07 12.24
CA PRO A 160 2.12 13.36 12.86
C PRO A 160 0.69 13.84 12.57
N MET A 161 0.02 13.26 11.54
CA MET A 161 -1.38 13.56 11.20
C MET A 161 -2.37 12.98 12.21
N TRP A 162 -1.95 12.05 13.06
CA TRP A 162 -2.79 11.50 14.11
C TRP A 162 -2.78 12.41 15.35
N LYS A 163 -3.95 12.75 15.83
CA LYS A 163 -4.14 13.55 17.05
C LYS A 163 -5.05 12.77 18.00
N LYS A 164 -4.95 13.09 19.29
CA LYS A 164 -5.90 12.56 20.28
C LYS A 164 -7.01 13.58 20.53
N ASP A 165 -8.24 13.09 20.57
CA ASP A 165 -9.39 13.87 21.00
C ASP A 165 -9.39 14.08 22.52
N LYS A 166 -10.39 14.80 23.05
CA LYS A 166 -10.53 15.04 24.48
C LYS A 166 -10.79 13.77 25.32
N LYS A 167 -11.20 12.68 24.67
CA LYS A 167 -11.43 11.37 25.28
C LYS A 167 -10.22 10.44 25.16
N GLY A 168 -9.14 10.90 24.50
CA GLY A 168 -7.92 10.11 24.30
C GLY A 168 -7.95 9.20 23.06
N ASN A 169 -8.99 9.26 22.22
CA ASN A 169 -9.08 8.47 20.99
C ASN A 169 -8.26 9.11 19.88
N TRP A 170 -7.59 8.27 19.11
CA TRP A 170 -6.88 8.73 17.92
C TRP A 170 -7.86 9.09 16.80
N TYR A 171 -7.64 10.24 16.16
CA TYR A 171 -8.31 10.62 14.94
C TYR A 171 -7.29 11.11 13.91
N ASN A 172 -7.60 10.92 12.63
CA ASN A 172 -6.77 11.31 11.51
C ASN A 172 -7.20 12.69 11.00
N THR A 173 -6.32 13.69 11.11
CA THR A 173 -6.61 15.07 10.67
C THR A 173 -6.77 15.21 9.17
N TYR A 174 -6.28 14.25 8.35
CA TYR A 174 -6.50 14.26 6.91
C TYR A 174 -7.97 14.05 6.53
N LEU A 175 -8.76 13.38 7.39
CA LEU A 175 -10.21 13.25 7.15
C LEU A 175 -10.93 14.60 7.23
N ASP A 176 -10.36 15.61 7.89
CA ASP A 176 -10.92 16.96 7.92
C ASP A 176 -10.76 17.67 6.57
N LEU A 177 -9.81 17.26 5.74
CA LEU A 177 -9.60 17.77 4.39
C LEU A 177 -10.59 17.17 3.36
N LEU A 178 -11.33 16.14 3.76
CA LEU A 178 -12.31 15.45 2.92
C LEU A 178 -13.75 15.99 3.14
N LYS A 179 -13.87 17.15 3.76
CA LYS A 179 -15.16 17.84 3.95
C LYS A 179 -15.53 18.71 2.75
#